data_36dab031e85f6f5ddfa83b8e2498353b
#
_entry.id   36dab031e85f6f5ddfa83b8e2498353b
#
_cell.length_a   1.000
_cell.length_b   1.000
_cell.length_c   1.000
_cell.angle_alpha   90.00
_cell.angle_beta   90.00
_cell.angle_gamma   90.00
#
_symmetry.space_group_name_H-M   'P 1'
#
loop_
_entity.id
_entity.type
_entity.pdbx_description
1 polymer ?
#
loop_
_entity_poly.entity_id
_entity_poly.type
_entity_poly.pdbx_seq_one_letter_code
_entity_poly.pdbx_strand_id
1 'polypeptide(L)'
;MADSIRALAERHWNGDGDLVHEHHPVAPVLDRQAEEIAPGVLTFVSIASVSAVDTGDGLVLLDTGGSFDADHLYDQVRAWRPGSNVDAAVFSHHHVDHVLGLGRFDAEADESGRDRPVVYAHADTPDHFRRYERTTGWNAAINQRQFGLPPELFRWPDTYRYPDLTYRNELTFTKGGLTFELHHGRGETDDATWTYVPELRLLHPGDLFIWAIPNAGNPQKVQRYVSDWADALRAMAATGAEVMLSGHGLPIFGAERIVAALTDTADLLDSIERQTLELMNLGVTLDRVIHEVTVPERFADLPYLQPVYDHPQFIVRNVWRRYGGWHDGEPDHLLPAPRAQQAAEWVELAGGIDRVLARAARLADDGDLRMASHLVEHTVLAAGDHAMAHELRTSIYQRRATEHVSSMARNLFAHAARASEQGRRDLAARDERPSTSREN
;
A
#
# COMPACT_ATOMS: atom_id res chain seq x y z
N MET A 1 11.98 -26.63 10.52
CA MET A 1 12.46 -26.03 9.26
C MET A 1 11.33 -25.15 8.81
N ALA A 2 11.61 -23.93 8.38
CA ALA A 2 10.57 -23.08 7.77
C ALA A 2 10.03 -23.79 6.51
N ASP A 3 8.74 -23.61 6.22
CA ASP A 3 8.15 -24.11 4.98
C ASP A 3 8.81 -23.41 3.78
N SER A 4 8.91 -24.09 2.63
CA SER A 4 9.37 -23.44 1.41
C SER A 4 8.36 -22.39 0.95
N ILE A 5 8.80 -21.37 0.21
CA ILE A 5 7.92 -20.35 -0.37
C ILE A 5 6.79 -21.00 -1.19
N ARG A 6 7.13 -22.06 -1.93
CA ARG A 6 6.12 -22.82 -2.70
C ARG A 6 5.10 -23.49 -1.80
N ALA A 7 5.52 -24.13 -0.70
CA ALA A 7 4.61 -24.78 0.23
C ALA A 7 3.69 -23.76 0.94
N LEU A 8 4.24 -22.61 1.32
CA LEU A 8 3.46 -21.48 1.86
C LEU A 8 2.43 -20.98 0.85
N ALA A 9 2.83 -20.78 -0.40
CA ALA A 9 1.93 -20.34 -1.47
C ALA A 9 0.77 -21.30 -1.69
N GLU A 10 1.03 -22.63 -1.70
CA GLU A 10 -0.02 -23.64 -1.81
C GLU A 10 -0.97 -23.62 -0.61
N ARG A 11 -0.43 -23.50 0.61
CA ARG A 11 -1.25 -23.39 1.84
C ARG A 11 -2.17 -22.17 1.82
N HIS A 12 -1.62 -21.02 1.45
CA HIS A 12 -2.40 -19.76 1.36
C HIS A 12 -3.44 -19.81 0.25
N TRP A 13 -3.11 -20.41 -0.90
CA TRP A 13 -4.06 -20.56 -2.01
C TRP A 13 -5.27 -21.41 -1.59
N ASN A 14 -5.06 -22.43 -0.78
CA ASN A 14 -6.11 -23.33 -0.31
C ASN A 14 -6.91 -22.73 0.89
N GLY A 15 -6.61 -21.51 1.32
CA GLY A 15 -7.28 -20.87 2.45
C GLY A 15 -6.79 -21.34 3.84
N ASP A 16 -5.72 -22.11 3.89
CA ASP A 16 -5.14 -22.65 5.15
C ASP A 16 -4.10 -21.71 5.78
N GLY A 17 -3.85 -20.53 5.17
CA GLY A 17 -2.90 -19.53 5.65
C GLY A 17 -3.55 -18.43 6.48
N ASP A 18 -2.79 -17.83 7.40
CA ASP A 18 -3.21 -16.65 8.16
C ASP A 18 -2.52 -15.38 7.61
N LEU A 19 -3.28 -14.63 6.77
CA LEU A 19 -2.79 -13.37 6.19
C LEU A 19 -2.71 -12.22 7.22
N VAL A 20 -3.28 -12.38 8.39
CA VAL A 20 -3.28 -11.31 9.42
C VAL A 20 -2.09 -11.46 10.36
N HIS A 21 -1.76 -12.69 10.78
CA HIS A 21 -0.80 -12.93 11.84
C HIS A 21 0.47 -13.65 11.38
N GLU A 22 0.43 -14.41 10.27
CA GLU A 22 1.59 -15.16 9.77
C GLU A 22 2.23 -14.50 8.55
N HIS A 23 1.45 -14.21 7.49
CA HIS A 23 1.95 -13.78 6.19
C HIS A 23 1.20 -12.55 5.66
N HIS A 24 1.16 -11.50 6.47
CA HIS A 24 0.54 -10.26 6.05
C HIS A 24 1.31 -9.64 4.87
N PRO A 25 0.67 -9.43 3.71
CA PRO A 25 1.37 -9.06 2.47
C PRO A 25 2.17 -7.75 2.55
N VAL A 26 1.77 -6.82 3.42
CA VAL A 26 2.40 -5.50 3.55
C VAL A 26 2.88 -5.20 4.98
N ALA A 27 3.20 -6.23 5.76
CA ALA A 27 3.76 -6.07 7.10
C ALA A 27 5.03 -6.91 7.27
N PRO A 28 6.02 -6.48 8.05
CA PRO A 28 7.32 -7.14 8.20
C PRO A 28 7.23 -8.36 9.14
N VAL A 29 6.26 -9.23 8.94
CA VAL A 29 6.05 -10.44 9.76
C VAL A 29 6.73 -11.65 9.15
N LEU A 30 7.19 -11.54 7.90
CA LEU A 30 7.80 -12.64 7.17
C LEU A 30 9.25 -12.82 7.57
N ASP A 31 9.62 -14.06 7.86
CA ASP A 31 11.01 -14.47 7.77
C ASP A 31 11.46 -14.17 6.34
N ARG A 32 12.33 -13.19 6.18
CA ARG A 32 12.92 -12.73 4.92
C ARG A 32 13.53 -13.90 4.15
N GLN A 33 12.68 -14.64 3.45
CA GLN A 33 13.06 -15.89 2.77
C GLN A 33 13.41 -15.60 1.32
N ALA A 34 14.46 -16.26 0.84
CA ALA A 34 14.79 -16.32 -0.57
C ALA A 34 14.79 -17.77 -1.03
N GLU A 35 14.16 -18.06 -2.16
CA GLU A 35 14.07 -19.39 -2.74
C GLU A 35 14.12 -19.32 -4.26
N GLU A 36 14.85 -20.23 -4.90
CA GLU A 36 14.76 -20.44 -6.35
C GLU A 36 13.46 -21.19 -6.64
N ILE A 37 12.41 -20.44 -7.00
CA ILE A 37 11.05 -20.96 -7.18
C ILE A 37 10.79 -21.61 -8.55
N ALA A 38 11.64 -21.29 -9.52
CA ALA A 38 11.70 -21.88 -10.85
C ALA A 38 13.15 -21.85 -11.32
N PRO A 39 13.58 -22.70 -12.27
CA PRO A 39 14.94 -22.69 -12.78
C PRO A 39 15.38 -21.30 -13.23
N GLY A 40 16.43 -20.76 -12.59
CA GLY A 40 16.94 -19.43 -12.88
C GLY A 40 16.09 -18.26 -12.36
N VAL A 41 15.13 -18.50 -11.45
CA VAL A 41 14.29 -17.44 -10.84
C VAL A 41 14.35 -17.52 -9.32
N LEU A 42 15.09 -16.62 -8.71
CA LEU A 42 15.10 -16.41 -7.26
C LEU A 42 14.00 -15.42 -6.89
N THR A 43 13.19 -15.75 -5.89
CA THR A 43 12.26 -14.79 -5.26
C THR A 43 12.67 -14.56 -3.82
N PHE A 44 12.77 -13.31 -3.45
CA PHE A 44 12.98 -12.83 -2.09
C PHE A 44 11.68 -12.22 -1.58
N VAL A 45 11.09 -12.84 -0.56
CA VAL A 45 9.82 -12.41 0.06
C VAL A 45 10.13 -11.57 1.30
N SER A 46 9.67 -10.33 1.27
CA SER A 46 9.76 -9.38 2.38
C SER A 46 8.49 -8.51 2.39
N ILE A 47 8.56 -7.24 2.87
CA ILE A 47 7.43 -6.30 2.74
C ILE A 47 7.03 -6.20 1.27
N ALA A 48 7.95 -5.78 0.39
CA ALA A 48 7.79 -5.93 -1.06
C ALA A 48 8.63 -7.11 -1.53
N SER A 49 8.07 -7.91 -2.42
CA SER A 49 8.78 -9.05 -3.02
C SER A 49 9.72 -8.58 -4.12
N VAL A 50 10.91 -9.15 -4.16
CA VAL A 50 11.91 -8.89 -5.22
C VAL A 50 12.22 -10.19 -5.92
N SER A 51 12.39 -10.16 -7.22
CA SER A 51 12.82 -11.34 -7.95
C SER A 51 14.07 -11.07 -8.79
N ALA A 52 14.97 -12.04 -8.82
CA ALA A 52 16.16 -12.03 -9.66
C ALA A 52 16.03 -13.14 -10.72
N VAL A 53 16.20 -12.76 -11.99
CA VAL A 53 16.18 -13.68 -13.12
C VAL A 53 17.60 -13.88 -13.64
N ASP A 54 18.09 -15.12 -13.59
CA ASP A 54 19.37 -15.52 -14.17
C ASP A 54 19.17 -15.76 -15.68
N THR A 55 19.77 -14.91 -16.48
CA THR A 55 19.66 -14.99 -17.96
C THR A 55 20.75 -15.85 -18.60
N GLY A 56 21.67 -16.41 -17.80
CA GLY A 56 22.87 -17.09 -18.28
C GLY A 56 23.99 -16.13 -18.72
N ASP A 57 23.67 -14.82 -18.87
CA ASP A 57 24.61 -13.75 -19.21
C ASP A 57 24.35 -12.53 -18.30
N GLY A 58 24.30 -12.78 -16.97
CA GLY A 58 24.00 -11.81 -15.93
C GLY A 58 22.59 -11.93 -15.37
N LEU A 59 22.29 -11.06 -14.40
CA LEU A 59 21.01 -11.06 -13.67
C LEU A 59 20.18 -9.84 -14.03
N VAL A 60 18.85 -10.02 -14.08
CA VAL A 60 17.87 -8.94 -14.15
C VAL A 60 17.04 -8.97 -12.85
N LEU A 61 16.97 -7.84 -12.14
CA LEU A 61 16.12 -7.68 -10.96
C LEU A 61 14.75 -7.14 -11.39
N LEU A 62 13.70 -7.73 -10.87
CA LEU A 62 12.32 -7.24 -10.93
C LEU A 62 11.98 -6.69 -9.55
N ASP A 63 11.91 -5.35 -9.46
CA ASP A 63 12.00 -4.55 -8.25
C ASP A 63 13.33 -4.71 -7.47
N THR A 64 13.53 -3.91 -6.43
CA THR A 64 14.78 -3.93 -5.66
C THR A 64 14.55 -3.87 -4.14
N GLY A 65 13.29 -3.84 -3.71
CA GLY A 65 12.95 -3.80 -2.29
C GLY A 65 13.16 -2.44 -1.62
N GLY A 66 12.92 -2.41 -0.33
CA GLY A 66 13.11 -1.25 0.53
C GLY A 66 14.53 -1.14 1.08
N SER A 67 14.88 0.04 1.60
CA SER A 67 16.21 0.30 2.16
C SER A 67 16.56 -0.58 3.36
N PHE A 68 15.56 -1.02 4.13
CA PHE A 68 15.76 -1.90 5.30
C PHE A 68 16.05 -3.36 4.94
N ASP A 69 15.78 -3.76 3.70
CA ASP A 69 16.05 -5.11 3.18
C ASP A 69 17.26 -5.17 2.22
N ALA A 70 17.79 -4.03 1.82
CA ALA A 70 18.80 -3.92 0.75
C ALA A 70 20.03 -4.79 0.97
N ASP A 71 20.60 -4.81 2.19
CA ASP A 71 21.77 -5.63 2.50
C ASP A 71 21.43 -7.12 2.47
N HIS A 72 20.28 -7.50 3.01
CA HIS A 72 19.87 -8.90 3.04
C HIS A 72 19.53 -9.43 1.63
N LEU A 73 18.82 -8.65 0.83
CA LEU A 73 18.58 -8.96 -0.59
C LEU A 73 19.90 -9.18 -1.34
N TYR A 74 20.86 -8.25 -1.17
CA TYR A 74 22.18 -8.38 -1.78
C TYR A 74 22.85 -9.70 -1.40
N ASP A 75 22.89 -10.03 -0.10
CA ASP A 75 23.50 -11.26 0.41
C ASP A 75 22.82 -12.50 -0.17
N GLN A 76 21.49 -12.55 -0.26
CA GLN A 76 20.75 -13.66 -0.83
C GLN A 76 21.04 -13.85 -2.33
N VAL A 77 21.04 -12.75 -3.11
CA VAL A 77 21.37 -12.82 -4.55
C VAL A 77 22.80 -13.30 -4.75
N ARG A 78 23.75 -12.84 -3.92
CA ARG A 78 25.16 -13.27 -3.99
C ARG A 78 25.38 -14.71 -3.54
N ALA A 79 24.62 -15.19 -2.54
CA ALA A 79 24.64 -16.59 -2.15
C ALA A 79 24.11 -17.51 -3.26
N TRP A 80 23.07 -17.06 -3.97
CA TRP A 80 22.46 -17.80 -5.09
C TRP A 80 23.34 -17.82 -6.35
N ARG A 81 23.88 -16.65 -6.75
CA ARG A 81 24.72 -16.51 -7.96
C ARG A 81 25.98 -15.71 -7.63
N PRO A 82 26.99 -16.36 -7.02
CA PRO A 82 28.25 -15.69 -6.72
C PRO A 82 28.92 -15.18 -7.99
N GLY A 83 29.26 -13.89 -8.03
CA GLY A 83 30.02 -13.29 -9.13
C GLY A 83 29.26 -13.00 -10.42
N SER A 84 27.97 -13.37 -10.51
CA SER A 84 27.13 -12.93 -11.65
C SER A 84 26.85 -11.44 -11.55
N ASN A 85 26.98 -10.70 -12.66
CA ASN A 85 26.64 -9.29 -12.70
C ASN A 85 25.12 -9.11 -12.54
N VAL A 86 24.69 -8.07 -11.85
CA VAL A 86 23.35 -7.53 -12.04
C VAL A 86 23.45 -6.50 -13.16
N ASP A 87 22.89 -6.79 -14.31
CA ASP A 87 23.02 -5.96 -15.49
C ASP A 87 21.84 -5.01 -15.70
N ALA A 88 20.68 -5.37 -15.15
CA ALA A 88 19.49 -4.56 -15.24
C ALA A 88 18.61 -4.68 -13.99
N ALA A 89 17.82 -3.64 -13.75
CA ALA A 89 16.72 -3.65 -12.80
C ALA A 89 15.50 -3.00 -13.43
N VAL A 90 14.32 -3.55 -13.18
CA VAL A 90 13.03 -2.98 -13.58
C VAL A 90 12.31 -2.50 -12.34
N PHE A 91 12.03 -1.21 -12.22
CA PHE A 91 11.16 -0.69 -11.18
C PHE A 91 9.71 -0.84 -11.63
N SER A 92 8.93 -1.59 -10.86
CA SER A 92 7.49 -1.71 -11.14
C SER A 92 6.77 -0.38 -10.98
N HIS A 93 7.15 0.43 -10.00
CA HIS A 93 6.65 1.77 -9.75
C HIS A 93 7.53 2.52 -8.73
N HIS A 94 7.18 3.77 -8.42
CA HIS A 94 8.03 4.67 -7.61
C HIS A 94 7.99 4.46 -6.10
N HIS A 95 7.23 3.52 -5.54
CA HIS A 95 7.16 3.34 -4.08
C HIS A 95 8.50 2.89 -3.50
N VAL A 96 8.78 3.37 -2.29
CA VAL A 96 10.10 3.26 -1.65
C VAL A 96 10.48 1.84 -1.23
N ASP A 97 9.51 0.97 -1.11
CA ASP A 97 9.70 -0.45 -0.82
C ASP A 97 10.01 -1.29 -2.08
N HIS A 98 9.99 -0.69 -3.27
CA HIS A 98 10.33 -1.32 -4.55
C HIS A 98 11.64 -0.83 -5.18
N VAL A 99 12.14 0.36 -4.81
CA VAL A 99 13.19 1.06 -5.58
C VAL A 99 14.48 1.36 -4.81
N LEU A 100 14.61 1.00 -3.53
CA LEU A 100 15.72 1.46 -2.68
C LEU A 100 16.82 0.41 -2.43
N GLY A 101 16.68 -0.83 -2.92
CA GLY A 101 17.65 -1.89 -2.64
C GLY A 101 18.84 -1.97 -3.59
N LEU A 102 18.96 -1.12 -4.61
CA LEU A 102 19.97 -1.25 -5.66
C LEU A 102 21.38 -0.79 -5.23
N GLY A 103 21.49 0.00 -4.17
CA GLY A 103 22.74 0.70 -3.80
C GLY A 103 23.96 -0.20 -3.59
N ARG A 104 23.77 -1.44 -3.05
CA ARG A 104 24.87 -2.40 -2.88
C ARG A 104 25.37 -2.96 -4.22
N PHE A 105 24.47 -3.17 -5.18
CA PHE A 105 24.82 -3.65 -6.52
C PHE A 105 25.53 -2.56 -7.33
N ASP A 106 25.09 -1.29 -7.20
CA ASP A 106 25.78 -0.13 -7.79
C ASP A 106 27.20 0.01 -7.24
N ALA A 107 27.37 -0.09 -5.91
CA ALA A 107 28.69 0.01 -5.26
C ALA A 107 29.63 -1.13 -5.69
N GLU A 108 29.13 -2.36 -5.77
CA GLU A 108 29.93 -3.50 -6.23
C GLU A 108 30.37 -3.33 -7.69
N ALA A 109 29.52 -2.81 -8.56
CA ALA A 109 29.84 -2.53 -9.94
C ALA A 109 30.97 -1.49 -10.03
N ASP A 110 30.85 -0.38 -9.28
CA ASP A 110 31.88 0.68 -9.21
C ASP A 110 33.22 0.13 -8.70
N GLU A 111 33.23 -0.64 -7.60
CA GLU A 111 34.45 -1.23 -7.00
C GLU A 111 35.14 -2.22 -7.95
N SER A 112 34.34 -2.91 -8.78
CA SER A 112 34.82 -3.89 -9.75
C SER A 112 35.18 -3.28 -11.11
N GLY A 113 34.96 -1.96 -11.31
CA GLY A 113 35.18 -1.27 -12.58
C GLY A 113 34.22 -1.75 -13.69
N ARG A 114 33.03 -2.21 -13.31
CA ARG A 114 31.97 -2.66 -14.23
C ARG A 114 30.91 -1.59 -14.37
N ASP A 115 30.09 -1.68 -15.42
CA ASP A 115 28.91 -0.83 -15.56
C ASP A 115 27.91 -1.15 -14.47
N ARG A 116 27.26 -0.12 -13.94
CA ARG A 116 26.14 -0.28 -13.01
C ARG A 116 24.93 -0.88 -13.72
N PRO A 117 24.02 -1.56 -13.01
CA PRO A 117 22.76 -2.03 -13.57
C PRO A 117 22.00 -0.91 -14.28
N VAL A 118 21.50 -1.20 -15.49
CA VAL A 118 20.60 -0.28 -16.21
C VAL A 118 19.23 -0.35 -15.57
N VAL A 119 18.73 0.77 -15.08
CA VAL A 119 17.40 0.85 -14.45
C VAL A 119 16.35 1.27 -15.47
N TYR A 120 15.36 0.40 -15.65
CA TYR A 120 14.19 0.64 -16.50
C TYR A 120 12.98 1.00 -15.62
N ALA A 121 12.22 2.03 -16.01
CA ALA A 121 10.98 2.42 -15.33
C ALA A 121 10.03 3.17 -16.28
N HIS A 122 8.80 3.38 -15.85
CA HIS A 122 7.86 4.26 -16.55
C HIS A 122 8.36 5.71 -16.58
N ALA A 123 7.97 6.46 -17.61
CA ALA A 123 8.42 7.84 -17.83
C ALA A 123 8.00 8.83 -16.74
N ASP A 124 6.98 8.51 -15.94
CA ASP A 124 6.48 9.38 -14.88
C ASP A 124 7.17 9.10 -13.51
N THR A 125 7.91 7.98 -13.38
CA THR A 125 8.65 7.62 -12.15
C THR A 125 9.60 8.73 -11.67
N PRO A 126 10.40 9.40 -12.52
CA PRO A 126 11.24 10.51 -12.09
C PRO A 126 10.46 11.69 -11.51
N ASP A 127 9.28 12.00 -12.02
CA ASP A 127 8.43 13.06 -11.47
C ASP A 127 7.89 12.70 -10.09
N HIS A 128 7.61 11.45 -9.85
CA HIS A 128 7.20 10.96 -8.54
C HIS A 128 8.33 10.99 -7.51
N PHE A 129 9.56 10.69 -7.88
CA PHE A 129 10.72 10.89 -7.01
C PHE A 129 10.89 12.36 -6.64
N ARG A 130 10.81 13.29 -7.61
CA ARG A 130 10.81 14.74 -7.34
C ARG A 130 9.65 15.19 -6.46
N ARG A 131 8.47 14.58 -6.59
CA ARG A 131 7.35 14.81 -5.68
C ARG A 131 7.69 14.36 -4.26
N TYR A 132 8.27 13.18 -4.08
CA TYR A 132 8.68 12.66 -2.79
C TYR A 132 9.74 13.54 -2.11
N GLU A 133 10.74 13.99 -2.84
CA GLU A 133 11.76 14.93 -2.34
C GLU A 133 11.11 16.22 -1.80
N ARG A 134 10.11 16.76 -2.51
CA ARG A 134 9.35 17.96 -2.07
C ARG A 134 8.42 17.73 -0.89
N THR A 135 7.99 16.50 -0.67
CA THR A 135 6.97 16.15 0.33
C THR A 135 7.47 15.18 1.39
N THR A 136 8.80 15.15 1.64
CA THR A 136 9.46 14.23 2.58
C THR A 136 8.81 14.24 3.96
N GLY A 137 8.56 15.42 4.54
CA GLY A 137 7.91 15.54 5.85
C GLY A 137 6.46 15.04 5.87
N TRP A 138 5.69 15.29 4.80
CA TRP A 138 4.34 14.78 4.67
C TRP A 138 4.31 13.26 4.52
N ASN A 139 5.18 12.71 3.66
CA ASN A 139 5.29 11.26 3.49
C ASN A 139 5.73 10.56 4.79
N ALA A 140 6.66 11.15 5.54
CA ALA A 140 6.99 10.62 6.87
C ALA A 140 5.75 10.56 7.77
N ALA A 141 4.99 11.65 7.89
CA ALA A 141 3.81 11.74 8.75
C ALA A 141 2.73 10.71 8.39
N ILE A 142 2.37 10.59 7.09
CA ILE A 142 1.33 9.65 6.67
C ILE A 142 1.74 8.18 6.85
N ASN A 143 3.02 7.84 6.64
CA ASN A 143 3.51 6.48 6.83
C ASN A 143 3.68 6.12 8.31
N GLN A 144 4.09 7.08 9.17
CA GLN A 144 4.08 6.91 10.63
C GLN A 144 2.68 6.54 11.13
N ARG A 145 1.63 7.18 10.62
CA ARG A 145 0.24 6.84 10.95
C ARG A 145 -0.17 5.47 10.42
N GLN A 146 0.09 5.22 9.12
CA GLN A 146 -0.39 4.03 8.42
C GLN A 146 0.29 2.73 8.87
N PHE A 147 1.59 2.78 9.18
CA PHE A 147 2.37 1.61 9.60
C PHE A 147 2.70 1.59 11.09
N GLY A 148 2.19 2.55 11.85
CA GLY A 148 2.43 2.64 13.29
C GLY A 148 3.88 2.89 13.67
N LEU A 149 4.68 3.50 12.77
CA LEU A 149 6.10 3.71 12.95
C LEU A 149 6.36 4.85 13.96
N PRO A 150 7.33 4.68 14.87
CA PRO A 150 7.71 5.75 15.79
C PRO A 150 8.27 6.96 15.02
N PRO A 151 7.81 8.19 15.29
CA PRO A 151 8.27 9.39 14.60
C PRO A 151 9.78 9.63 14.70
N GLU A 152 10.40 9.18 15.80
CA GLU A 152 11.82 9.35 16.08
C GLU A 152 12.70 8.40 15.25
N LEU A 153 12.16 7.25 14.87
CA LEU A 153 12.89 6.18 14.20
C LEU A 153 12.65 6.15 12.68
N PHE A 154 11.55 6.72 12.22
CA PHE A 154 11.20 6.66 10.81
C PHE A 154 11.39 8.00 10.11
N ARG A 155 12.25 8.00 9.08
CA ARG A 155 12.46 9.11 8.17
C ARG A 155 12.11 8.66 6.76
N TRP A 156 11.45 9.52 6.00
CA TRP A 156 11.21 9.28 4.59
C TRP A 156 12.51 9.50 3.81
N PRO A 157 12.84 8.65 2.82
CA PRO A 157 14.02 8.83 1.98
C PRO A 157 14.00 10.19 1.26
N ASP A 158 15.17 10.77 1.10
CA ASP A 158 15.39 12.06 0.42
C ASP A 158 16.25 11.94 -0.85
N THR A 159 16.73 10.72 -1.15
CA THR A 159 17.53 10.41 -2.34
C THR A 159 17.02 9.14 -3.01
N TYR A 160 17.07 9.12 -4.34
CA TYR A 160 16.56 8.03 -5.16
C TYR A 160 17.53 7.67 -6.27
N ARG A 161 17.61 6.39 -6.64
CA ARG A 161 18.27 5.94 -7.87
C ARG A 161 17.29 6.21 -9.03
N TYR A 162 17.54 7.28 -9.77
CA TYR A 162 16.72 7.59 -10.94
C TYR A 162 16.91 6.56 -12.05
N PRO A 163 15.88 6.23 -12.85
CA PRO A 163 16.00 5.29 -13.95
C PRO A 163 16.92 5.84 -15.03
N ASP A 164 17.69 4.94 -15.67
CA ASP A 164 18.57 5.25 -16.79
C ASP A 164 17.79 5.28 -18.11
N LEU A 165 16.76 4.43 -18.22
CA LEU A 165 15.91 4.34 -19.38
C LEU A 165 14.43 4.33 -18.98
N THR A 166 13.66 5.21 -19.62
CA THR A 166 12.23 5.32 -19.37
C THR A 166 11.40 5.07 -20.63
N TYR A 167 10.17 4.58 -20.44
CA TYR A 167 9.21 4.34 -21.52
C TYR A 167 7.80 4.79 -21.09
N ARG A 168 6.83 4.85 -22.05
CA ARG A 168 5.45 5.29 -21.73
C ARG A 168 4.42 4.17 -21.77
N ASN A 169 4.35 3.42 -22.84
CA ASN A 169 3.31 2.40 -23.00
C ASN A 169 3.88 0.99 -22.84
N GLU A 170 4.91 0.69 -23.61
CA GLU A 170 5.59 -0.60 -23.60
C GLU A 170 7.05 -0.45 -23.99
N LEU A 171 7.86 -1.39 -23.53
CA LEU A 171 9.26 -1.51 -23.92
C LEU A 171 9.65 -2.98 -23.86
N THR A 172 10.41 -3.43 -24.83
CA THR A 172 11.00 -4.77 -24.80
C THR A 172 12.52 -4.67 -24.86
N PHE A 173 13.18 -5.44 -24.01
CA PHE A 173 14.63 -5.64 -24.11
C PHE A 173 14.97 -7.12 -23.96
N THR A 174 16.16 -7.51 -24.40
CA THR A 174 16.65 -8.90 -24.31
C THR A 174 17.94 -8.96 -23.52
N LYS A 175 18.09 -10.01 -22.71
CA LYS A 175 19.34 -10.30 -21.98
C LYS A 175 19.50 -11.82 -21.88
N GLY A 176 20.69 -12.32 -22.27
CA GLY A 176 21.03 -13.76 -22.19
C GLY A 176 20.04 -14.70 -22.89
N GLY A 177 19.36 -14.22 -23.96
CA GLY A 177 18.37 -14.99 -24.69
C GLY A 177 16.95 -14.97 -24.09
N LEU A 178 16.73 -14.26 -22.97
CA LEU A 178 15.40 -14.00 -22.42
C LEU A 178 14.89 -12.64 -22.87
N THR A 179 13.59 -12.57 -23.15
CA THR A 179 12.87 -11.37 -23.52
C THR A 179 12.12 -10.82 -22.31
N PHE A 180 12.28 -9.54 -22.03
CA PHE A 180 11.56 -8.82 -20.98
C PHE A 180 10.62 -7.82 -21.63
N GLU A 181 9.33 -8.11 -21.57
CA GLU A 181 8.26 -7.24 -22.07
C GLU A 181 7.72 -6.40 -20.91
N LEU A 182 7.98 -5.09 -20.93
CA LEU A 182 7.53 -4.14 -19.95
C LEU A 182 6.29 -3.42 -20.47
N HIS A 183 5.22 -3.45 -19.70
CA HIS A 183 3.96 -2.82 -20.07
C HIS A 183 3.52 -1.84 -18.98
N HIS A 184 3.01 -0.69 -19.41
CA HIS A 184 2.39 0.26 -18.51
C HIS A 184 0.96 -0.14 -18.19
N GLY A 185 0.56 -0.01 -16.91
CA GLY A 185 -0.82 -0.14 -16.46
C GLY A 185 -1.07 0.72 -15.25
N ARG A 186 -2.02 1.67 -15.33
CA ARG A 186 -2.37 2.46 -14.15
C ARG A 186 -3.18 1.63 -13.16
N GLY A 187 -2.87 1.76 -11.88
CA GLY A 187 -3.58 1.05 -10.83
C GLY A 187 -3.38 1.74 -9.49
N GLU A 188 -2.59 1.16 -8.60
CA GLU A 188 -2.18 1.78 -7.36
C GLU A 188 -1.46 3.11 -7.61
N THR A 189 -0.63 3.14 -8.65
CA THR A 189 0.06 4.34 -9.13
C THR A 189 -0.19 4.54 -10.63
N ASP A 190 0.13 5.73 -11.13
CA ASP A 190 0.00 6.09 -12.54
C ASP A 190 1.28 5.81 -13.34
N ASP A 191 2.32 5.31 -12.70
CA ASP A 191 3.58 4.89 -13.32
C ASP A 191 3.83 3.38 -13.22
N ALA A 192 2.80 2.59 -12.92
CA ALA A 192 2.98 1.16 -12.71
C ALA A 192 3.36 0.44 -14.01
N THR A 193 4.32 -0.48 -13.86
CA THR A 193 4.86 -1.38 -14.86
C THR A 193 4.61 -2.81 -14.44
N TRP A 194 4.09 -3.64 -15.32
CA TRP A 194 4.14 -5.08 -15.18
C TRP A 194 5.08 -5.67 -16.24
N THR A 195 5.76 -6.75 -15.88
CA THR A 195 6.77 -7.38 -16.72
C THR A 195 6.35 -8.82 -17.05
N TYR A 196 6.44 -9.20 -18.32
CA TYR A 196 6.28 -10.57 -18.76
C TYR A 196 7.57 -11.09 -19.39
N VAL A 197 7.94 -12.33 -19.06
CA VAL A 197 9.10 -13.03 -19.64
C VAL A 197 8.58 -14.30 -20.34
N PRO A 198 8.34 -14.24 -21.67
CA PRO A 198 7.66 -15.31 -22.41
C PRO A 198 8.34 -16.67 -22.31
N GLU A 199 9.67 -16.71 -22.40
CA GLU A 199 10.45 -17.96 -22.37
C GLU A 199 10.31 -18.69 -21.03
N LEU A 200 10.02 -17.97 -19.94
CA LEU A 200 9.81 -18.50 -18.60
C LEU A 200 8.32 -18.60 -18.24
N ARG A 201 7.43 -18.08 -19.09
CA ARG A 201 6.01 -17.87 -18.77
C ARG A 201 5.81 -17.20 -17.41
N LEU A 202 6.69 -16.24 -17.14
CA LEU A 202 6.83 -15.54 -15.86
C LEU A 202 6.19 -14.16 -15.96
N LEU A 203 5.31 -13.83 -15.02
CA LEU A 203 4.66 -12.54 -14.87
C LEU A 203 5.08 -11.89 -13.54
N HIS A 204 5.53 -10.63 -13.60
CA HIS A 204 5.75 -9.78 -12.44
C HIS A 204 4.81 -8.56 -12.53
N PRO A 205 3.71 -8.55 -11.79
CA PRO A 205 2.70 -7.48 -11.83
C PRO A 205 3.07 -6.22 -11.05
N GLY A 206 4.15 -6.23 -10.24
CA GLY A 206 4.33 -5.23 -9.19
C GLY A 206 3.08 -5.20 -8.28
N ASP A 207 2.72 -4.02 -7.80
CA ASP A 207 1.56 -3.84 -6.90
C ASP A 207 0.21 -3.84 -7.62
N LEU A 208 0.19 -4.08 -8.94
CA LEU A 208 -1.07 -4.39 -9.62
C LEU A 208 -1.66 -5.71 -9.13
N PHE A 209 -0.88 -6.58 -8.49
CA PHE A 209 -1.39 -7.71 -7.74
C PHE A 209 -0.65 -7.89 -6.41
N ILE A 210 -1.42 -7.90 -5.33
CA ILE A 210 -0.98 -8.23 -3.96
C ILE A 210 -1.94 -9.26 -3.36
N TRP A 211 -1.51 -10.01 -2.36
CA TRP A 211 -2.35 -10.99 -1.65
C TRP A 211 -3.34 -10.32 -0.69
N ALA A 212 -4.13 -9.39 -1.21
CA ALA A 212 -5.17 -8.68 -0.47
C ALA A 212 -6.14 -8.02 -1.45
N ILE A 213 -7.24 -7.48 -0.94
CA ILE A 213 -8.02 -6.50 -1.70
C ILE A 213 -7.07 -5.38 -2.19
N PRO A 214 -7.14 -4.97 -3.47
CA PRO A 214 -6.23 -3.98 -4.02
C PRO A 214 -6.16 -2.69 -3.20
N ASN A 215 -4.96 -2.11 -3.08
CA ASN A 215 -4.74 -0.81 -2.44
C ASN A 215 -5.29 0.34 -3.30
N ALA A 216 -6.56 0.23 -3.65
CA ALA A 216 -7.25 1.17 -4.54
C ALA A 216 -7.94 2.31 -3.80
N GLY A 217 -7.96 2.28 -2.48
CA GLY A 217 -8.63 3.27 -1.63
C GLY A 217 -7.70 4.21 -0.88
N ASN A 218 -6.72 3.73 -0.25
CA ASN A 218 -5.77 4.34 0.70
C ASN A 218 -6.11 5.79 1.14
N PRO A 219 -6.55 6.01 2.39
CA PRO A 219 -7.11 7.30 2.82
C PRO A 219 -6.08 8.44 2.88
N GLN A 220 -4.78 8.15 2.80
CA GLN A 220 -3.70 9.12 2.96
C GLN A 220 -2.83 9.31 1.71
N LYS A 221 -3.12 8.60 0.62
CA LYS A 221 -2.29 8.63 -0.60
C LYS A 221 -2.97 9.38 -1.75
N VAL A 222 -2.22 9.59 -2.82
CA VAL A 222 -2.71 10.20 -4.07
C VAL A 222 -3.75 9.33 -4.77
N GLN A 223 -4.31 9.81 -5.87
CA GLN A 223 -5.33 9.11 -6.66
C GLN A 223 -4.90 7.69 -7.04
N ARG A 224 -5.85 6.73 -7.02
CA ARG A 224 -5.78 5.38 -7.54
C ARG A 224 -6.74 5.24 -8.73
N TYR A 225 -6.50 4.26 -9.60
CA TYR A 225 -7.13 4.19 -10.92
C TYR A 225 -7.86 2.85 -11.10
N VAL A 226 -9.05 2.75 -10.51
CA VAL A 226 -9.78 1.47 -10.32
C VAL A 226 -10.07 0.76 -11.65
N SER A 227 -10.68 1.44 -12.64
CA SER A 227 -10.98 0.84 -13.95
C SER A 227 -9.73 0.53 -14.77
N ASP A 228 -8.77 1.48 -14.82
CA ASP A 228 -7.50 1.21 -15.53
C ASP A 228 -6.76 0.02 -14.92
N TRP A 229 -6.87 -0.16 -13.60
CA TRP A 229 -6.30 -1.31 -12.91
C TRP A 229 -6.96 -2.62 -13.34
N ALA A 230 -8.29 -2.65 -13.41
CA ALA A 230 -9.02 -3.82 -13.88
C ALA A 230 -8.64 -4.20 -15.33
N ASP A 231 -8.45 -3.21 -16.20
CA ASP A 231 -8.00 -3.43 -17.57
C ASP A 231 -6.58 -4.03 -17.63
N ALA A 232 -5.64 -3.51 -16.80
CA ALA A 232 -4.29 -4.03 -16.70
C ALA A 232 -4.26 -5.49 -16.20
N LEU A 233 -5.09 -5.81 -15.18
CA LEU A 233 -5.22 -7.18 -14.68
C LEU A 233 -5.72 -8.16 -15.77
N ARG A 234 -6.69 -7.75 -16.56
CA ARG A 234 -7.18 -8.57 -17.70
C ARG A 234 -6.14 -8.75 -18.79
N ALA A 235 -5.35 -7.71 -19.08
CA ALA A 235 -4.23 -7.82 -20.02
C ALA A 235 -3.19 -8.83 -19.52
N MET A 236 -2.83 -8.78 -18.24
CA MET A 236 -1.93 -9.75 -17.62
C MET A 236 -2.50 -11.18 -17.65
N ALA A 237 -3.79 -11.37 -17.39
CA ALA A 237 -4.46 -12.67 -17.45
C ALA A 237 -4.39 -13.32 -18.83
N ALA A 238 -4.32 -12.52 -19.89
CA ALA A 238 -4.23 -12.99 -21.27
C ALA A 238 -2.82 -13.45 -21.70
N THR A 239 -1.77 -13.22 -20.89
CA THR A 239 -0.38 -13.58 -21.23
C THR A 239 -0.11 -15.07 -21.27
N GLY A 240 -0.92 -15.86 -20.54
CA GLY A 240 -0.70 -17.30 -20.37
C GLY A 240 0.47 -17.63 -19.44
N ALA A 241 0.77 -16.76 -18.48
CA ALA A 241 1.79 -16.99 -17.46
C ALA A 241 1.49 -18.25 -16.63
N GLU A 242 2.54 -18.97 -16.26
CA GLU A 242 2.48 -20.15 -15.37
C GLU A 242 3.05 -19.87 -13.97
N VAL A 243 3.83 -18.80 -13.83
CA VAL A 243 4.36 -18.29 -12.58
C VAL A 243 4.07 -16.80 -12.50
N MET A 244 3.43 -16.36 -11.42
CA MET A 244 3.22 -14.94 -11.12
C MET A 244 3.91 -14.57 -9.82
N LEU A 245 4.74 -13.53 -9.87
CA LEU A 245 5.51 -12.97 -8.77
C LEU A 245 4.75 -11.76 -8.22
N SER A 246 4.01 -11.93 -7.13
CA SER A 246 3.24 -10.82 -6.54
C SER A 246 4.14 -9.69 -6.08
N GLY A 247 3.72 -8.43 -6.18
CA GLY A 247 4.44 -7.28 -5.63
C GLY A 247 4.55 -7.37 -4.10
N HIS A 248 3.49 -7.85 -3.44
CA HIS A 248 3.48 -8.18 -2.03
C HIS A 248 2.87 -9.57 -1.81
N GLY A 249 3.47 -10.35 -0.91
CA GLY A 249 3.04 -11.69 -0.57
C GLY A 249 3.75 -12.77 -1.38
N LEU A 250 3.07 -13.87 -1.63
CA LEU A 250 3.64 -15.10 -2.15
C LEU A 250 3.44 -15.22 -3.68
N PRO A 251 4.30 -15.97 -4.41
CA PRO A 251 4.06 -16.29 -5.81
C PRO A 251 2.79 -17.11 -6.02
N ILE A 252 2.19 -17.01 -7.20
CA ILE A 252 1.10 -17.90 -7.63
C ILE A 252 1.61 -18.81 -8.76
N PHE A 253 1.31 -20.11 -8.64
CA PHE A 253 1.73 -21.13 -9.61
C PHE A 253 0.53 -21.76 -10.32
N GLY A 254 0.63 -21.84 -11.64
CA GLY A 254 -0.37 -22.44 -12.52
C GLY A 254 -1.24 -21.40 -13.23
N ALA A 255 -1.34 -21.56 -14.57
CA ALA A 255 -2.01 -20.60 -15.43
C ALA A 255 -3.48 -20.35 -15.03
N GLU A 256 -4.23 -21.41 -14.68
CA GLU A 256 -5.64 -21.27 -14.29
C GLU A 256 -5.80 -20.44 -13.00
N ARG A 257 -4.90 -20.63 -12.02
CA ARG A 257 -4.91 -19.88 -10.76
C ARG A 257 -4.57 -18.41 -10.99
N ILE A 258 -3.57 -18.14 -11.84
CA ILE A 258 -3.16 -16.78 -12.19
C ILE A 258 -4.31 -16.05 -12.88
N VAL A 259 -4.95 -16.70 -13.88
CA VAL A 259 -6.11 -16.14 -14.57
C VAL A 259 -7.25 -15.87 -13.58
N ALA A 260 -7.55 -16.82 -12.67
CA ALA A 260 -8.59 -16.65 -11.67
C ALA A 260 -8.29 -15.45 -10.75
N ALA A 261 -7.08 -15.41 -10.16
CA ALA A 261 -6.69 -14.33 -9.25
C ALA A 261 -6.76 -12.95 -9.90
N LEU A 262 -6.25 -12.81 -11.12
CA LEU A 262 -6.26 -11.54 -11.86
C LEU A 262 -7.68 -11.13 -12.28
N THR A 263 -8.49 -12.07 -12.76
CA THR A 263 -9.86 -11.80 -13.22
C THR A 263 -10.79 -11.49 -12.06
N ASP A 264 -10.73 -12.24 -10.95
CA ASP A 264 -11.54 -11.96 -9.76
C ASP A 264 -11.19 -10.61 -9.14
N THR A 265 -9.90 -10.25 -9.12
CA THR A 265 -9.46 -8.93 -8.67
C THR A 265 -10.01 -7.82 -9.56
N ALA A 266 -9.94 -7.97 -10.89
CA ALA A 266 -10.50 -7.02 -11.84
C ALA A 266 -12.02 -6.87 -11.68
N ASP A 267 -12.72 -7.98 -11.54
CA ASP A 267 -14.18 -7.99 -11.39
C ASP A 267 -14.65 -7.37 -10.06
N LEU A 268 -13.87 -7.54 -8.98
CA LEU A 268 -14.13 -6.88 -7.71
C LEU A 268 -13.99 -5.36 -7.85
N LEU A 269 -12.91 -4.89 -8.47
CA LEU A 269 -12.68 -3.47 -8.73
C LEU A 269 -13.79 -2.85 -9.56
N ASP A 270 -14.18 -3.48 -10.67
CA ASP A 270 -15.29 -3.05 -11.54
C ASP A 270 -16.62 -3.03 -10.80
N SER A 271 -16.86 -4.01 -9.93
CA SER A 271 -18.11 -4.06 -9.15
C SER A 271 -18.21 -2.87 -8.20
N ILE A 272 -17.13 -2.53 -7.48
CA ILE A 272 -17.12 -1.38 -6.55
C ILE A 272 -17.27 -0.08 -7.34
N GLU A 273 -16.53 0.08 -8.45
CA GLU A 273 -16.61 1.30 -9.27
C GLU A 273 -18.00 1.49 -9.87
N ARG A 274 -18.55 0.46 -10.51
CA ARG A 274 -19.87 0.51 -11.12
C ARG A 274 -20.96 0.90 -10.11
N GLN A 275 -21.02 0.26 -8.94
CA GLN A 275 -21.98 0.59 -7.90
C GLN A 275 -21.82 2.05 -7.42
N THR A 276 -20.56 2.48 -7.25
CA THR A 276 -20.25 3.88 -6.86
C THR A 276 -20.74 4.87 -7.89
N LEU A 277 -20.47 4.62 -9.18
CA LEU A 277 -20.88 5.49 -10.27
C LEU A 277 -22.39 5.49 -10.49
N GLU A 278 -23.07 4.35 -10.33
CA GLU A 278 -24.53 4.27 -10.38
C GLU A 278 -25.17 5.21 -9.35
N LEU A 279 -24.69 5.20 -8.11
CA LEU A 279 -25.16 6.09 -7.04
C LEU A 279 -24.78 7.56 -7.30
N MET A 280 -23.54 7.82 -7.74
CA MET A 280 -23.12 9.18 -8.12
C MET A 280 -24.00 9.76 -9.23
N ASN A 281 -24.38 8.97 -10.23
CA ASN A 281 -25.27 9.38 -11.31
C ASN A 281 -26.71 9.70 -10.83
N LEU A 282 -27.10 9.20 -9.67
CA LEU A 282 -28.34 9.59 -9.00
C LEU A 282 -28.21 10.92 -8.22
N GLY A 283 -27.00 11.49 -8.13
CA GLY A 283 -26.73 12.75 -7.42
C GLY A 283 -26.80 12.64 -5.90
N VAL A 284 -26.61 11.46 -5.33
CA VAL A 284 -26.63 11.26 -3.87
C VAL A 284 -25.31 11.68 -3.23
N THR A 285 -25.31 11.95 -1.92
CA THR A 285 -24.11 12.36 -1.17
C THR A 285 -23.13 11.21 -0.97
N LEU A 286 -21.87 11.53 -0.74
CA LEU A 286 -20.82 10.52 -0.46
C LEU A 286 -21.16 9.66 0.74
N ASP A 287 -21.79 10.23 1.78
CA ASP A 287 -22.22 9.47 2.95
C ASP A 287 -23.10 8.28 2.56
N ARG A 288 -24.09 8.52 1.72
CA ARG A 288 -24.97 7.46 1.22
C ARG A 288 -24.19 6.44 0.38
N VAL A 289 -23.31 6.89 -0.50
CA VAL A 289 -22.53 6.01 -1.38
C VAL A 289 -21.64 5.05 -0.58
N ILE A 290 -20.93 5.51 0.45
CA ILE A 290 -20.05 4.64 1.26
C ILE A 290 -20.81 3.62 2.13
N HIS A 291 -22.10 3.82 2.36
CA HIS A 291 -22.92 2.91 3.15
C HIS A 291 -23.74 1.92 2.30
N GLU A 292 -24.00 2.26 1.03
CA GLU A 292 -24.78 1.39 0.13
C GLU A 292 -23.91 0.49 -0.76
N VAL A 293 -22.71 0.90 -1.13
CA VAL A 293 -21.80 0.06 -1.93
C VAL A 293 -21.32 -1.14 -1.11
N THR A 294 -21.45 -2.34 -1.68
CA THR A 294 -21.08 -3.59 -1.03
C THR A 294 -20.16 -4.43 -1.90
N VAL A 295 -19.30 -5.23 -1.26
CA VAL A 295 -18.53 -6.27 -1.92
C VAL A 295 -19.44 -7.47 -2.18
N PRO A 296 -19.55 -7.97 -3.44
CA PRO A 296 -20.32 -9.18 -3.71
C PRO A 296 -19.81 -10.39 -2.93
N GLU A 297 -20.74 -11.20 -2.42
CA GLU A 297 -20.47 -12.36 -1.56
C GLU A 297 -19.48 -13.36 -2.19
N ARG A 298 -19.51 -13.51 -3.53
CA ARG A 298 -18.59 -14.41 -4.25
C ARG A 298 -17.10 -14.12 -4.04
N PHE A 299 -16.74 -12.93 -3.58
CA PHE A 299 -15.35 -12.53 -3.32
C PHE A 299 -14.95 -12.68 -1.84
N ALA A 300 -15.93 -12.89 -0.93
CA ALA A 300 -15.70 -12.83 0.50
C ALA A 300 -14.71 -13.90 1.02
N ASP A 301 -14.74 -15.08 0.42
CA ASP A 301 -13.94 -16.22 0.85
C ASP A 301 -12.68 -16.46 0.00
N LEU A 302 -12.41 -15.59 -0.99
CA LEU A 302 -11.22 -15.73 -1.82
C LEU A 302 -9.97 -15.31 -1.02
N PRO A 303 -8.98 -16.22 -0.82
CA PRO A 303 -7.86 -15.95 0.07
C PRO A 303 -6.99 -14.78 -0.39
N TYR A 304 -6.89 -14.55 -1.69
CA TYR A 304 -6.13 -13.46 -2.30
C TYR A 304 -6.89 -12.12 -2.40
N LEU A 305 -8.16 -12.04 -1.91
CA LEU A 305 -8.98 -10.82 -1.91
C LEU A 305 -9.46 -10.43 -0.51
N GLN A 306 -8.83 -10.95 0.55
CA GLN A 306 -9.19 -10.56 1.91
C GLN A 306 -8.84 -9.09 2.18
N PRO A 307 -9.70 -8.32 2.90
CA PRO A 307 -9.47 -6.91 3.17
C PRO A 307 -8.45 -6.69 4.30
N VAL A 308 -7.32 -7.39 4.25
CA VAL A 308 -6.29 -7.33 5.30
C VAL A 308 -5.45 -6.07 5.24
N TYR A 309 -5.41 -5.38 4.10
CA TYR A 309 -4.66 -4.13 3.91
C TYR A 309 -5.59 -2.93 3.71
N ASP A 310 -6.24 -2.80 2.54
CA ASP A 310 -7.21 -1.74 2.23
C ASP A 310 -8.62 -2.10 2.74
N HIS A 311 -9.58 -1.22 2.54
CA HIS A 311 -10.97 -1.41 2.92
C HIS A 311 -11.90 -0.93 1.79
N PRO A 312 -13.00 -1.65 1.46
CA PRO A 312 -13.90 -1.28 0.36
C PRO A 312 -14.42 0.17 0.43
N GLN A 313 -14.76 0.68 1.62
CA GLN A 313 -15.19 2.07 1.78
C GLN A 313 -14.10 3.10 1.41
N PHE A 314 -12.82 2.73 1.51
CA PHE A 314 -11.73 3.61 1.08
C PHE A 314 -11.66 3.65 -0.44
N ILE A 315 -11.87 2.50 -1.10
CA ILE A 315 -11.95 2.39 -2.57
C ILE A 315 -13.10 3.26 -3.09
N VAL A 316 -14.29 3.16 -2.49
CA VAL A 316 -15.45 4.01 -2.83
C VAL A 316 -15.11 5.50 -2.77
N ARG A 317 -14.45 5.96 -1.68
CA ARG A 317 -14.02 7.36 -1.55
C ARG A 317 -13.01 7.77 -2.61
N ASN A 318 -12.16 6.86 -3.04
CA ASN A 318 -11.19 7.12 -4.09
C ASN A 318 -11.85 7.23 -5.47
N VAL A 319 -12.82 6.36 -5.78
CA VAL A 319 -13.67 6.46 -6.99
C VAL A 319 -14.42 7.78 -6.99
N TRP A 320 -15.10 8.13 -5.89
CA TRP A 320 -15.78 9.42 -5.74
C TRP A 320 -14.85 10.58 -6.10
N ARG A 321 -13.65 10.62 -5.50
CA ARG A 321 -12.68 11.70 -5.74
C ARG A 321 -12.23 11.77 -7.20
N ARG A 322 -12.07 10.61 -7.87
CA ARG A 322 -11.64 10.55 -9.27
C ARG A 322 -12.65 11.19 -10.22
N TYR A 323 -13.94 10.94 -10.02
CA TYR A 323 -15.00 11.39 -10.92
C TYR A 323 -15.73 12.66 -10.46
N GLY A 324 -15.76 12.95 -9.16
CA GLY A 324 -16.52 14.04 -8.56
C GLY A 324 -15.69 15.08 -7.78
N GLY A 325 -14.40 14.88 -7.60
CA GLY A 325 -13.57 15.75 -6.76
C GLY A 325 -13.70 15.42 -5.26
N TRP A 326 -13.42 16.39 -4.38
CA TRP A 326 -13.38 16.14 -2.92
C TRP A 326 -14.68 16.51 -2.19
N HIS A 327 -15.58 17.30 -2.80
CA HIS A 327 -16.85 17.70 -2.18
C HIS A 327 -17.79 16.49 -2.04
N ASP A 328 -18.27 16.26 -0.84
CA ASP A 328 -19.06 15.08 -0.46
C ASP A 328 -20.59 15.28 -0.60
N GLY A 329 -21.04 16.47 -1.04
CA GLY A 329 -22.44 16.80 -1.19
C GLY A 329 -23.05 17.54 0.00
N GLU A 330 -22.27 17.76 1.08
CA GLU A 330 -22.75 18.45 2.30
C GLU A 330 -22.33 19.93 2.26
N PRO A 331 -23.26 20.88 2.20
CA PRO A 331 -22.94 22.30 2.04
C PRO A 331 -22.09 22.91 3.16
N ASP A 332 -22.25 22.43 4.40
CA ASP A 332 -21.50 22.90 5.57
C ASP A 332 -20.02 22.44 5.58
N HIS A 333 -19.66 21.47 4.72
CA HIS A 333 -18.27 21.11 4.48
C HIS A 333 -17.54 22.04 3.51
N LEU A 334 -18.28 22.96 2.82
CA LEU A 334 -17.68 24.03 2.02
C LEU A 334 -17.39 25.25 2.89
N LEU A 335 -16.14 25.72 2.88
CA LEU A 335 -15.69 26.87 3.69
C LEU A 335 -16.06 26.74 5.17
N PRO A 336 -15.79 25.59 5.83
CA PRO A 336 -16.31 25.29 7.15
C PRO A 336 -15.70 26.18 8.23
N ALA A 337 -16.43 26.39 9.31
CA ALA A 337 -15.83 26.91 10.56
C ALA A 337 -14.73 25.96 11.05
N PRO A 338 -13.70 26.46 11.80
CA PRO A 338 -12.69 25.58 12.37
C PRO A 338 -13.30 24.46 13.22
N ARG A 339 -12.84 23.23 13.06
CA ARG A 339 -13.42 22.05 13.73
C ARG A 339 -13.47 22.17 15.26
N ALA A 340 -12.49 22.86 15.86
CA ALA A 340 -12.49 23.09 17.31
C ALA A 340 -13.66 24.00 17.74
N GLN A 341 -14.01 25.01 16.95
CA GLN A 341 -15.17 25.88 17.22
C GLN A 341 -16.48 25.10 17.06
N GLN A 342 -16.62 24.33 15.98
CA GLN A 342 -17.79 23.47 15.78
C GLN A 342 -17.97 22.52 16.99
N ALA A 343 -16.88 21.88 17.42
CA ALA A 343 -16.90 20.96 18.54
C ALA A 343 -17.30 21.62 19.86
N ALA A 344 -16.82 22.86 20.11
CA ALA A 344 -17.18 23.63 21.30
C ALA A 344 -18.69 23.91 21.33
N GLU A 345 -19.28 24.35 20.22
CA GLU A 345 -20.73 24.57 20.10
C GLU A 345 -21.53 23.28 20.35
N TRP A 346 -21.14 22.17 19.74
CA TRP A 346 -21.80 20.88 19.95
C TRP A 346 -21.72 20.40 21.41
N VAL A 347 -20.57 20.59 22.07
CA VAL A 347 -20.37 20.23 23.47
C VAL A 347 -21.23 21.10 24.37
N GLU A 348 -21.31 22.41 24.12
CA GLU A 348 -22.16 23.32 24.87
C GLU A 348 -23.64 23.00 24.73
N LEU A 349 -24.14 22.83 23.50
CA LEU A 349 -25.51 22.42 23.21
C LEU A 349 -25.90 21.08 23.86
N ALA A 350 -24.96 20.13 23.98
CA ALA A 350 -25.15 18.87 24.68
C ALA A 350 -25.20 19.01 26.21
N GLY A 351 -24.88 20.17 26.75
CA GLY A 351 -24.85 20.45 28.19
C GLY A 351 -23.52 20.16 28.88
N GLY A 352 -22.43 20.31 28.12
CA GLY A 352 -21.03 20.24 28.61
C GLY A 352 -20.31 18.92 28.35
N ILE A 353 -18.99 18.96 28.53
CA ILE A 353 -18.07 17.85 28.22
C ILE A 353 -18.47 16.57 28.97
N ASP A 354 -18.79 16.64 30.26
CA ASP A 354 -19.09 15.46 31.09
C ASP A 354 -20.29 14.68 30.54
N ARG A 355 -21.30 15.37 30.02
CA ARG A 355 -22.48 14.71 29.44
C ARG A 355 -22.13 14.00 28.12
N VAL A 356 -21.29 14.62 27.30
CA VAL A 356 -20.84 14.02 26.03
C VAL A 356 -19.97 12.80 26.32
N LEU A 357 -19.01 12.89 27.25
CA LEU A 357 -18.17 11.76 27.67
C LEU A 357 -19.02 10.61 28.25
N ALA A 358 -19.95 10.89 29.13
CA ALA A 358 -20.83 9.88 29.68
C ALA A 358 -21.69 9.20 28.61
N ARG A 359 -22.11 9.92 27.55
CA ARG A 359 -22.83 9.33 26.44
C ARG A 359 -21.90 8.49 25.54
N ALA A 360 -20.70 8.98 25.24
CA ALA A 360 -19.71 8.25 24.48
C ALA A 360 -19.31 6.93 25.16
N ALA A 361 -19.10 6.96 26.48
CA ALA A 361 -18.79 5.76 27.27
C ALA A 361 -19.92 4.73 27.17
N ARG A 362 -21.18 5.14 27.38
CA ARG A 362 -22.31 4.22 27.24
C ARG A 362 -22.42 3.59 25.83
N LEU A 363 -22.22 4.40 24.77
CA LEU A 363 -22.22 3.86 23.41
C LEU A 363 -21.09 2.85 23.21
N ALA A 364 -19.91 3.14 23.76
CA ALA A 364 -18.80 2.20 23.71
C ALA A 364 -19.08 0.92 24.48
N ASP A 365 -19.73 0.99 25.65
CA ASP A 365 -20.13 -0.18 26.45
C ASP A 365 -21.21 -1.01 25.71
N ASP A 366 -22.13 -0.36 25.01
CA ASP A 366 -23.16 -0.97 24.16
C ASP A 366 -22.57 -1.56 22.84
N GLY A 367 -21.27 -1.36 22.54
CA GLY A 367 -20.60 -1.85 21.34
C GLY A 367 -20.66 -0.89 20.13
N ASP A 368 -21.36 0.25 20.22
CA ASP A 368 -21.40 1.24 19.13
C ASP A 368 -20.13 2.14 19.15
N LEU A 369 -19.01 1.54 18.84
CA LEU A 369 -17.72 2.23 18.81
C LEU A 369 -17.62 3.29 17.69
N ARG A 370 -18.38 3.14 16.61
CA ARG A 370 -18.40 4.14 15.52
C ARG A 370 -19.00 5.45 16.03
N MET A 371 -20.17 5.41 16.62
CA MET A 371 -20.81 6.60 17.18
C MET A 371 -20.07 7.15 18.40
N ALA A 372 -19.56 6.29 19.28
CA ALA A 372 -18.72 6.68 20.41
C ALA A 372 -17.47 7.48 19.95
N SER A 373 -16.85 7.09 18.83
CA SER A 373 -15.71 7.81 18.27
C SER A 373 -16.06 9.24 17.87
N HIS A 374 -17.21 9.47 17.24
CA HIS A 374 -17.62 10.82 16.87
C HIS A 374 -17.80 11.73 18.10
N LEU A 375 -18.42 11.21 19.14
CA LEU A 375 -18.65 12.00 20.35
C LEU A 375 -17.33 12.33 21.09
N VAL A 376 -16.44 11.35 21.24
CA VAL A 376 -15.16 11.60 21.94
C VAL A 376 -14.24 12.52 21.13
N GLU A 377 -14.26 12.49 19.79
CA GLU A 377 -13.53 13.45 18.98
C GLU A 377 -13.99 14.89 19.19
N HIS A 378 -15.31 15.12 19.38
CA HIS A 378 -15.80 16.47 19.71
C HIS A 378 -15.26 16.95 21.07
N THR A 379 -15.16 16.07 22.09
CA THR A 379 -14.62 16.49 23.38
C THR A 379 -13.14 16.85 23.32
N VAL A 380 -12.33 16.05 22.64
CA VAL A 380 -10.88 16.34 22.46
C VAL A 380 -10.63 17.55 21.56
N LEU A 381 -11.52 17.82 20.58
CA LEU A 381 -11.43 19.03 19.76
C LEU A 381 -11.85 20.30 20.51
N ALA A 382 -12.84 20.20 21.40
CA ALA A 382 -13.32 21.34 22.20
C ALA A 382 -12.37 21.68 23.34
N ALA A 383 -11.73 20.67 23.96
CA ALA A 383 -10.81 20.81 25.08
C ALA A 383 -9.63 19.83 24.91
N GLY A 384 -8.58 20.30 24.24
CA GLY A 384 -7.45 19.47 23.80
C GLY A 384 -6.55 18.95 24.93
N ASP A 385 -6.69 19.42 26.15
CA ASP A 385 -5.94 19.01 27.35
C ASP A 385 -6.79 18.23 28.36
N HIS A 386 -8.03 17.88 28.02
CA HIS A 386 -8.95 17.22 28.94
C HIS A 386 -8.60 15.74 29.14
N ALA A 387 -8.01 15.39 30.30
CA ALA A 387 -7.45 14.06 30.58
C ALA A 387 -8.46 12.92 30.36
N MET A 388 -9.69 13.00 30.94
CA MET A 388 -10.71 11.96 30.79
C MET A 388 -11.19 11.80 29.35
N ALA A 389 -11.16 12.87 28.53
CA ALA A 389 -11.49 12.75 27.10
C ALA A 389 -10.41 11.96 26.38
N HIS A 390 -9.15 12.18 26.69
CA HIS A 390 -8.04 11.40 26.13
C HIS A 390 -8.06 9.93 26.59
N GLU A 391 -8.34 9.67 27.88
CA GLU A 391 -8.48 8.30 28.40
C GLU A 391 -9.59 7.53 27.65
N LEU A 392 -10.78 8.13 27.53
CA LEU A 392 -11.89 7.50 26.83
C LEU A 392 -11.58 7.33 25.32
N ARG A 393 -10.95 8.34 24.69
CA ARG A 393 -10.53 8.26 23.29
C ARG A 393 -9.52 7.13 23.08
N THR A 394 -8.56 6.96 23.96
CA THR A 394 -7.61 5.84 23.95
C THR A 394 -8.36 4.50 23.95
N SER A 395 -9.25 4.30 24.91
CA SER A 395 -10.01 3.05 25.04
C SER A 395 -10.86 2.74 23.80
N ILE A 396 -11.59 3.74 23.28
CA ILE A 396 -12.43 3.56 22.09
C ILE A 396 -11.59 3.18 20.87
N TYR A 397 -10.48 3.88 20.61
CA TYR A 397 -9.68 3.62 19.43
C TYR A 397 -8.82 2.35 19.54
N GLN A 398 -8.39 1.93 20.73
CA GLN A 398 -7.80 0.61 20.94
C GLN A 398 -8.79 -0.50 20.57
N ARG A 399 -10.03 -0.41 21.02
CA ARG A 399 -11.10 -1.37 20.67
C ARG A 399 -11.39 -1.33 19.17
N ARG A 400 -11.54 -0.17 18.56
CA ARG A 400 -11.72 -0.04 17.10
C ARG A 400 -10.58 -0.66 16.31
N ALA A 401 -9.34 -0.52 16.79
CA ALA A 401 -8.20 -1.15 16.14
C ALA A 401 -8.30 -2.69 16.13
N THR A 402 -8.91 -3.30 17.14
CA THR A 402 -9.10 -4.77 17.19
C THR A 402 -10.28 -5.29 16.38
N GLU A 403 -11.25 -4.43 16.03
CA GLU A 403 -12.44 -4.82 15.25
C GLU A 403 -12.17 -4.94 13.73
N HIS A 404 -11.04 -4.42 13.24
CA HIS A 404 -10.76 -4.37 11.81
C HIS A 404 -9.60 -5.29 11.42
N VAL A 405 -9.81 -6.03 10.34
CA VAL A 405 -8.74 -6.82 9.69
C VAL A 405 -7.84 -5.93 8.82
N SER A 406 -8.38 -4.87 8.21
CA SER A 406 -7.62 -3.89 7.44
C SER A 406 -6.52 -3.26 8.28
N SER A 407 -5.26 -3.50 7.93
CA SER A 407 -4.11 -2.94 8.65
C SER A 407 -4.04 -1.42 8.54
N MET A 408 -4.51 -0.81 7.44
CA MET A 408 -4.64 0.64 7.34
C MET A 408 -5.59 1.20 8.39
N ALA A 409 -6.80 0.65 8.50
CA ALA A 409 -7.79 1.10 9.48
C ALA A 409 -7.28 0.85 10.91
N ARG A 410 -6.80 -0.36 11.17
CA ARG A 410 -6.26 -0.78 12.46
C ARG A 410 -5.13 0.14 12.93
N ASN A 411 -4.15 0.41 12.08
CA ASN A 411 -3.00 1.21 12.45
C ASN A 411 -3.33 2.69 12.63
N LEU A 412 -4.25 3.26 11.83
CA LEU A 412 -4.73 4.63 12.02
C LEU A 412 -5.48 4.78 13.36
N PHE A 413 -6.31 3.82 13.74
CA PHE A 413 -6.96 3.82 15.04
C PHE A 413 -5.97 3.62 16.19
N ALA A 414 -5.04 2.68 16.06
CA ALA A 414 -3.99 2.49 17.05
C ALA A 414 -3.09 3.74 17.20
N HIS A 415 -2.79 4.46 16.11
CA HIS A 415 -2.07 5.73 16.16
C HIS A 415 -2.87 6.79 16.94
N ALA A 416 -4.17 6.91 16.70
CA ALA A 416 -5.04 7.83 17.43
C ALA A 416 -5.11 7.51 18.92
N ALA A 417 -5.13 6.22 19.30
CA ALA A 417 -5.05 5.78 20.69
C ALA A 417 -3.73 6.18 21.34
N ARG A 418 -2.58 5.83 20.75
CA ARG A 418 -1.25 6.20 21.24
C ARG A 418 -1.05 7.73 21.39
N ALA A 419 -1.62 8.50 20.45
CA ALA A 419 -1.58 9.96 20.56
C ALA A 419 -2.31 10.46 21.80
N SER A 420 -3.48 9.90 22.11
CA SER A 420 -4.24 10.26 23.30
C SER A 420 -3.59 9.82 24.60
N GLU A 421 -2.87 8.69 24.65
CA GLU A 421 -2.06 8.27 25.79
C GLU A 421 -1.00 9.33 26.16
N GLN A 422 -0.56 10.13 25.19
CA GLN A 422 0.38 11.24 25.38
C GLN A 422 -0.31 12.61 25.50
N GLY A 423 -1.63 12.65 25.69
CA GLY A 423 -2.40 13.90 25.74
C GLY A 423 -2.40 14.68 24.43
N ARG A 424 -2.13 14.00 23.30
CA ARG A 424 -2.09 14.59 21.95
C ARG A 424 -3.17 13.99 21.07
N ARG A 425 -3.54 14.74 20.05
CA ARG A 425 -4.51 14.24 19.06
C ARG A 425 -3.85 13.45 17.93
N ASP A 426 -2.62 13.82 17.59
CA ASP A 426 -1.86 13.20 16.50
C ASP A 426 -0.35 13.31 16.78
N LEU A 427 0.37 12.19 16.78
CA LEU A 427 1.81 12.15 17.05
C LEU A 427 2.66 12.57 15.83
N ALA A 428 2.13 12.39 14.63
CA ALA A 428 2.83 12.76 13.41
C ALA A 428 2.73 14.26 13.09
N ALA A 429 1.80 14.98 13.75
CA ALA A 429 1.70 16.44 13.63
C ALA A 429 2.85 17.12 14.40
N ARG A 430 3.54 18.04 13.73
CA ARG A 430 4.56 18.91 14.38
C ARG A 430 3.90 20.21 14.78
N ASP A 431 4.13 20.63 16.03
CA ASP A 431 3.56 21.86 16.57
C ASP A 431 4.26 23.13 16.05
N GLU A 432 5.49 22.98 15.54
CA GLU A 432 6.28 24.10 15.01
C GLU A 432 6.50 23.99 13.50
N ARG A 433 6.42 25.12 12.82
CA ARG A 433 6.91 25.22 11.43
C ARG A 433 8.42 24.99 11.48
N PRO A 434 9.00 24.19 10.56
CA PRO A 434 10.44 24.13 10.44
C PRO A 434 10.96 25.56 10.29
N SER A 435 11.96 25.92 11.10
CA SER A 435 12.62 27.23 10.96
C SER A 435 13.11 27.34 9.51
N THR A 436 12.46 28.17 8.74
CA THR A 436 12.98 28.54 7.41
C THR A 436 14.18 29.45 7.68
N SER A 437 15.36 28.89 7.87
CA SER A 437 16.58 29.61 7.57
C SER A 437 16.59 29.85 6.06
N ARG A 438 15.91 30.90 5.63
CA ARG A 438 16.18 31.51 4.34
C ARG A 438 17.52 32.20 4.51
N GLU A 439 18.57 31.51 4.16
CA GLU A 439 19.76 32.23 3.72
C GLU A 439 19.43 32.93 2.42
N ASN A 440 19.55 34.27 2.46
CA ASN A 440 19.42 35.19 1.32
C ASN A 440 20.53 34.94 0.29
#